data_4b1e424f8afe4d88a1fe61c0b381ed0c
#
_entry.id   4b1e424f8afe4d88a1fe61c0b381ed0c
#
_cell.length_a   1.000
_cell.length_b   1.000
_cell.length_c   1.000
_cell.angle_alpha   90.00
_cell.angle_beta   90.00
_cell.angle_gamma   90.00
#
_symmetry.space_group_name_H-M   'P 1'
#
loop_
_entity.id
_entity.type
_entity.pdbx_description
1 polymer ?
#
loop_
_entity_poly.entity_id
_entity_poly.type
_entity_poly.pdbx_seq_one_letter_code
_entity_poly.pdbx_strand_id
1 'polypeptide(L)'
;ADEDENSEVVAMAEKGESYDVVGKADDSWIKVAAGEMEGYLKVQSSVMLSKAEEAAAVADAFVAEQSNLSTREQLVNYALQFVGGRYKFGGSDPHTGVDCSGFTKYVMQHGAGVSLNRSSTSQSKQGTAISADQMQPGDLIFYGSGRGINHVAMYIGDGKVVHASTERT
;
A
#
# COMPACT_ATOMS: atom_id res chain seq x y z
N ALA A 1 29.09 10.10 1.30
CA ALA A 1 28.93 9.75 -0.11
C ALA A 1 28.58 11.01 -0.92
N ASP A 2 29.03 11.09 -2.14
CA ASP A 2 28.66 12.16 -3.06
C ASP A 2 27.31 11.85 -3.73
N GLU A 3 26.80 12.76 -4.56
CA GLU A 3 25.48 12.65 -5.23
C GLU A 3 25.40 11.59 -6.36
N ASP A 4 26.44 10.77 -6.54
CA ASP A 4 26.52 9.76 -7.60
C ASP A 4 26.27 8.35 -7.05
N GLU A 5 25.47 7.54 -7.75
CA GLU A 5 25.20 6.12 -7.41
C GLU A 5 26.48 5.25 -7.40
N ASN A 6 27.56 5.70 -8.03
CA ASN A 6 28.86 5.04 -8.04
C ASN A 6 29.81 5.51 -6.93
N SER A 7 29.39 6.46 -6.10
CA SER A 7 30.19 6.98 -4.99
C SER A 7 30.35 5.93 -3.87
N GLU A 8 31.42 6.06 -3.11
CA GLU A 8 31.67 5.18 -1.99
C GLU A 8 30.60 5.35 -0.89
N VAL A 9 30.01 4.23 -0.47
CA VAL A 9 29.07 4.19 0.65
C VAL A 9 29.84 4.33 1.95
N VAL A 10 29.73 5.49 2.60
CA VAL A 10 30.46 5.79 3.86
C VAL A 10 29.75 5.28 5.10
N ALA A 11 28.41 5.11 5.05
CA ALA A 11 27.61 4.52 6.12
C ALA A 11 26.27 4.02 5.57
N MET A 12 25.65 3.08 6.28
CA MET A 12 24.30 2.59 5.99
C MET A 12 23.34 3.23 6.97
N ALA A 13 22.29 3.90 6.47
CA ALA A 13 21.19 4.39 7.29
C ALA A 13 20.28 3.23 7.68
N GLU A 14 20.00 3.08 8.97
CA GLU A 14 19.13 2.03 9.47
C GLU A 14 17.66 2.45 9.46
N LYS A 15 16.77 1.47 9.33
CA LYS A 15 15.33 1.73 9.33
C LYS A 15 14.88 2.27 10.70
N GLY A 16 14.30 3.47 10.71
CA GLY A 16 13.79 4.12 11.89
C GLY A 16 14.75 5.14 12.51
N GLU A 17 15.94 5.30 11.97
CA GLU A 17 16.84 6.39 12.35
C GLU A 17 16.45 7.72 11.71
N SER A 18 16.74 8.80 12.40
CA SER A 18 16.50 10.18 11.95
C SER A 18 17.83 10.90 11.78
N TYR A 19 17.97 11.61 10.68
CA TYR A 19 19.16 12.39 10.34
C TYR A 19 18.77 13.83 10.05
N ASP A 20 19.63 14.77 10.45
CA ASP A 20 19.39 16.18 10.15
C ASP A 20 19.63 16.46 8.65
N VAL A 21 18.63 17.02 7.99
CA VAL A 21 18.77 17.47 6.60
C VAL A 21 19.45 18.83 6.59
N VAL A 22 20.67 18.88 6.07
CA VAL A 22 21.49 20.09 6.01
C VAL A 22 21.51 20.75 4.64
N GLY A 23 20.91 20.11 3.63
CA GLY A 23 20.78 20.66 2.29
C GLY A 23 19.97 19.77 1.35
N LYS A 24 19.59 20.31 0.21
CA LYS A 24 19.00 19.58 -0.91
C LYS A 24 19.97 19.69 -2.09
N ALA A 25 20.34 18.54 -2.65
CA ALA A 25 21.22 18.50 -3.80
C ALA A 25 20.41 18.60 -5.11
N ASP A 26 19.40 17.73 -5.24
CA ASP A 26 18.43 17.75 -6.33
C ASP A 26 17.10 17.12 -5.88
N ASP A 27 16.20 16.76 -6.82
CA ASP A 27 14.92 16.15 -6.50
C ASP A 27 15.03 14.67 -6.06
N SER A 28 16.21 14.07 -6.23
CA SER A 28 16.46 12.66 -5.91
C SER A 28 17.42 12.48 -4.73
N TRP A 29 18.16 13.50 -4.34
CA TRP A 29 19.18 13.44 -3.30
C TRP A 29 19.07 14.56 -2.28
N ILE A 30 19.22 14.22 -1.02
CA ILE A 30 19.31 15.16 0.09
C ILE A 30 20.65 15.03 0.79
N LYS A 31 21.20 16.17 1.25
CA LYS A 31 22.37 16.19 2.10
C LYS A 31 21.94 16.04 3.56
N VAL A 32 22.51 15.07 4.24
CA VAL A 32 22.20 14.78 5.65
C VAL A 32 23.46 14.82 6.51
N ALA A 33 23.30 15.19 7.79
CA ALA A 33 24.34 15.14 8.79
C ALA A 33 24.05 14.01 9.80
N ALA A 34 25.08 13.23 10.10
CA ALA A 34 25.08 12.17 11.11
C ALA A 34 26.27 12.41 12.06
N GLY A 35 26.04 13.17 13.11
CA GLY A 35 27.11 13.65 14.00
C GLY A 35 28.08 14.57 13.29
N GLU A 36 29.36 14.21 13.23
CA GLU A 36 30.41 15.00 12.54
C GLU A 36 30.55 14.64 11.04
N MET A 37 29.81 13.66 10.54
CA MET A 37 29.85 13.26 9.14
C MET A 37 28.69 13.87 8.36
N GLU A 38 28.96 14.28 7.13
CA GLU A 38 27.95 14.68 6.15
C GLU A 38 27.97 13.72 4.96
N GLY A 39 26.80 13.48 4.39
CA GLY A 39 26.67 12.62 3.23
C GLY A 39 25.38 12.90 2.46
N TYR A 40 25.17 12.15 1.37
CA TYR A 40 23.96 12.25 0.56
C TYR A 40 23.13 11.01 0.71
N LEU A 41 21.81 11.18 0.85
CA LEU A 41 20.83 10.13 0.92
C LEU A 41 19.90 10.23 -0.29
N LYS A 42 19.77 9.14 -1.03
CA LYS A 42 18.83 9.08 -2.16
C LYS A 42 17.40 9.03 -1.65
N VAL A 43 16.58 9.98 -2.07
CA VAL A 43 15.16 10.04 -1.69
C VAL A 43 14.42 8.98 -2.48
N GLN A 44 13.98 7.94 -1.78
CA GLN A 44 13.07 6.93 -2.30
C GLN A 44 11.76 7.02 -1.52
N SER A 45 10.71 6.37 -1.99
CA SER A 45 9.38 6.39 -1.37
C SER A 45 9.31 5.98 0.11
N SER A 46 10.41 5.43 0.65
CA SER A 46 10.56 5.05 2.06
C SER A 46 11.28 6.09 2.92
N VAL A 47 11.77 7.18 2.33
CA VAL A 47 12.45 8.26 3.05
C VAL A 47 11.45 9.38 3.32
N MET A 48 11.14 9.63 4.58
CA MET A 48 10.32 10.76 5.00
C MET A 48 11.22 11.94 5.37
N LEU A 49 11.10 13.04 4.61
CA LEU A 49 11.76 14.30 4.92
C LEU A 49 10.94 15.05 5.97
N SER A 50 11.51 15.29 7.15
CA SER A 50 10.88 16.12 8.16
C SER A 50 11.80 17.26 8.56
N LYS A 51 11.40 18.51 8.30
CA LYS A 51 11.90 19.69 8.99
C LYS A 51 10.96 19.94 10.17
N ALA A 52 11.48 20.23 11.36
CA ALA A 52 10.67 20.21 12.59
C ALA A 52 9.41 21.11 12.57
N GLU A 53 9.38 22.19 11.78
CA GLU A 53 8.20 23.06 11.58
C GLU A 53 7.37 22.67 10.34
N GLU A 54 7.99 22.15 9.26
CA GLU A 54 7.27 21.68 8.06
C GLU A 54 6.75 20.26 8.25
N ALA A 55 7.37 19.43 9.10
CA ALA A 55 6.87 18.09 9.39
C ALA A 55 5.53 18.11 10.13
N ALA A 56 5.33 19.06 11.03
CA ALA A 56 4.00 19.24 11.66
C ALA A 56 2.96 19.66 10.62
N ALA A 57 3.30 20.61 9.74
CA ALA A 57 2.38 21.08 8.70
C ALA A 57 2.09 20.02 7.62
N VAL A 58 3.09 19.22 7.22
CA VAL A 58 2.92 18.13 6.26
C VAL A 58 2.23 16.93 6.89
N ALA A 59 2.54 16.61 8.15
CA ALA A 59 1.82 15.58 8.90
C ALA A 59 0.37 15.99 9.15
N ASP A 60 0.11 17.24 9.51
CA ASP A 60 -1.24 17.78 9.70
C ASP A 60 -1.99 17.85 8.36
N ALA A 61 -1.33 18.23 7.26
CA ALA A 61 -1.93 18.22 5.92
C ALA A 61 -2.21 16.79 5.44
N PHE A 62 -1.31 15.83 5.67
CA PHE A 62 -1.51 14.43 5.35
C PHE A 62 -2.62 13.79 6.19
N VAL A 63 -2.67 14.08 7.48
CA VAL A 63 -3.76 13.64 8.38
C VAL A 63 -5.07 14.30 8.00
N ALA A 64 -5.07 15.60 7.64
CA ALA A 64 -6.26 16.30 7.16
C ALA A 64 -6.75 15.76 5.81
N GLU A 65 -5.84 15.41 4.89
CA GLU A 65 -6.18 14.78 3.61
C GLU A 65 -6.75 13.37 3.82
N GLN A 66 -6.15 12.57 4.69
CA GLN A 66 -6.68 11.26 5.09
C GLN A 66 -8.04 11.37 5.80
N SER A 67 -8.26 12.40 6.60
CA SER A 67 -9.54 12.63 7.29
C SER A 67 -10.66 13.09 6.34
N ASN A 68 -10.32 13.66 5.18
CA ASN A 68 -11.27 14.07 4.15
C ASN A 68 -11.64 12.94 3.17
N LEU A 69 -10.87 11.83 3.17
CA LEU A 69 -11.21 10.67 2.35
C LEU A 69 -12.40 9.92 2.92
N SER A 70 -13.30 9.49 2.06
CA SER A 70 -14.36 8.57 2.45
C SER A 70 -13.78 7.26 2.98
N THR A 71 -14.51 6.55 3.82
CA THR A 71 -14.10 5.23 4.33
C THR A 71 -13.74 4.25 3.21
N ARG A 72 -14.41 4.36 2.05
CA ARG A 72 -14.14 3.52 0.87
C ARG A 72 -12.80 3.87 0.21
N GLU A 73 -12.46 5.15 0.08
CA GLU A 73 -11.15 5.59 -0.44
C GLU A 73 -10.02 5.19 0.48
N GLN A 74 -10.22 5.31 1.79
CA GLN A 74 -9.23 4.83 2.79
C GLN A 74 -8.98 3.33 2.66
N LEU A 75 -10.04 2.53 2.47
CA LEU A 75 -9.95 1.08 2.26
C LEU A 75 -9.19 0.74 0.97
N VAL A 76 -9.47 1.45 -0.13
CA VAL A 76 -8.75 1.28 -1.39
C VAL A 76 -7.28 1.65 -1.25
N ASN A 77 -6.97 2.80 -0.63
CA ASN A 77 -5.60 3.22 -0.36
C ASN A 77 -4.84 2.20 0.49
N TYR A 78 -5.52 1.61 1.48
CA TYR A 78 -4.94 0.53 2.28
C TYR A 78 -4.65 -0.72 1.43
N ALA A 79 -5.56 -1.12 0.56
CA ALA A 79 -5.38 -2.26 -0.35
C ALA A 79 -4.19 -2.06 -1.31
N LEU A 80 -4.03 -0.83 -1.83
CA LEU A 80 -2.98 -0.49 -2.79
C LEU A 80 -1.57 -0.57 -2.21
N GLN A 81 -1.40 -0.47 -0.89
CA GLN A 81 -0.08 -0.62 -0.23
C GLN A 81 0.53 -2.02 -0.43
N PHE A 82 -0.27 -3.02 -0.77
CA PHE A 82 0.18 -4.40 -0.96
C PHE A 82 0.44 -4.76 -2.44
N VAL A 83 0.34 -3.80 -3.36
CA VAL A 83 0.64 -4.03 -4.78
C VAL A 83 2.11 -4.42 -4.95
N GLY A 84 2.37 -5.45 -5.75
CA GLY A 84 3.71 -6.05 -5.90
C GLY A 84 4.02 -7.13 -4.84
N GLY A 85 3.10 -7.37 -3.90
CA GLY A 85 3.22 -8.43 -2.91
C GLY A 85 3.20 -9.85 -3.54
N ARG A 86 3.69 -10.84 -2.77
CA ARG A 86 3.82 -12.22 -3.23
C ARG A 86 2.47 -12.94 -3.26
N TYR A 87 2.15 -13.60 -4.38
CA TYR A 87 1.07 -14.58 -4.40
C TYR A 87 1.49 -15.89 -3.72
N LYS A 88 0.60 -16.42 -2.88
CA LYS A 88 0.76 -17.74 -2.24
C LYS A 88 -0.61 -18.39 -2.09
N PHE A 89 -0.84 -19.50 -2.78
CA PHE A 89 -2.09 -20.25 -2.65
C PHE A 89 -2.32 -20.69 -1.19
N GLY A 90 -3.52 -20.42 -0.66
CA GLY A 90 -3.85 -20.64 0.75
C GLY A 90 -3.28 -19.59 1.71
N GLY A 91 -2.52 -18.62 1.23
CA GLY A 91 -1.95 -17.53 2.03
C GLY A 91 -3.00 -16.51 2.48
N SER A 92 -2.80 -15.90 3.65
CA SER A 92 -3.75 -14.96 4.26
C SER A 92 -3.11 -13.69 4.80
N ASP A 93 -1.79 -13.55 4.68
CA ASP A 93 -1.03 -12.40 5.13
C ASP A 93 -0.24 -11.81 3.94
N PRO A 94 -0.55 -10.57 3.50
CA PRO A 94 0.11 -9.97 2.35
C PRO A 94 1.61 -9.71 2.56
N HIS A 95 2.09 -9.65 3.80
CA HIS A 95 3.52 -9.52 4.09
C HIS A 95 4.32 -10.82 3.84
N THR A 96 3.64 -11.97 3.85
CA THR A 96 4.28 -13.29 3.62
C THR A 96 3.79 -14.00 2.37
N GLY A 97 2.67 -13.54 1.83
CA GLY A 97 2.02 -14.02 0.61
C GLY A 97 0.55 -14.39 0.82
N VAL A 98 -0.28 -13.99 -0.13
CA VAL A 98 -1.74 -14.18 -0.11
C VAL A 98 -2.26 -14.81 -1.39
N ASP A 99 -3.41 -15.48 -1.33
CA ASP A 99 -4.25 -15.72 -2.49
C ASP A 99 -5.36 -14.65 -2.61
N CYS A 100 -6.19 -14.72 -3.63
CA CYS A 100 -7.22 -13.72 -3.93
C CYS A 100 -8.17 -13.45 -2.76
N SER A 101 -8.72 -14.48 -2.15
CA SER A 101 -9.67 -14.37 -1.03
C SER A 101 -8.96 -14.11 0.31
N GLY A 102 -7.72 -14.52 0.47
CA GLY A 102 -6.88 -14.16 1.60
C GLY A 102 -6.55 -12.67 1.62
N PHE A 103 -6.26 -12.11 0.45
CA PHE A 103 -6.04 -10.68 0.26
C PHE A 103 -7.27 -9.86 0.62
N THR A 104 -8.41 -10.14 0.00
CA THR A 104 -9.67 -9.40 0.30
C THR A 104 -10.08 -9.53 1.75
N LYS A 105 -9.94 -10.72 2.35
CA LYS A 105 -10.19 -10.94 3.78
C LYS A 105 -9.28 -10.05 4.64
N TYR A 106 -8.00 -10.02 4.36
CA TYR A 106 -7.04 -9.23 5.12
C TYR A 106 -7.35 -7.73 5.03
N VAL A 107 -7.53 -7.23 3.80
CA VAL A 107 -7.81 -5.81 3.56
C VAL A 107 -9.11 -5.37 4.22
N MET A 108 -10.19 -6.12 4.05
CA MET A 108 -11.49 -5.80 4.65
C MET A 108 -11.43 -5.82 6.19
N GLN A 109 -10.73 -6.78 6.78
CA GLN A 109 -10.59 -6.88 8.23
C GLN A 109 -9.80 -5.70 8.82
N HIS A 110 -8.65 -5.35 8.21
CA HIS A 110 -7.74 -4.35 8.77
C HIS A 110 -8.04 -2.93 8.29
N GLY A 111 -8.61 -2.79 7.08
CA GLY A 111 -8.94 -1.49 6.51
C GLY A 111 -10.36 -0.99 6.82
N ALA A 112 -11.32 -1.93 7.08
CA ALA A 112 -12.72 -1.57 7.32
C ALA A 112 -13.36 -2.29 8.53
N GLY A 113 -12.62 -3.12 9.26
CA GLY A 113 -13.14 -3.89 10.39
C GLY A 113 -14.14 -4.99 10.00
N VAL A 114 -14.23 -5.33 8.71
CA VAL A 114 -15.21 -6.30 8.19
C VAL A 114 -14.59 -7.70 8.08
N SER A 115 -15.13 -8.64 8.82
CA SER A 115 -14.70 -10.04 8.77
C SER A 115 -15.30 -10.79 7.60
N LEU A 116 -14.45 -11.28 6.70
CA LEU A 116 -14.84 -12.13 5.58
C LEU A 116 -14.47 -13.60 5.82
N ASN A 117 -15.25 -14.48 5.20
CA ASN A 117 -14.93 -15.91 5.13
C ASN A 117 -13.63 -16.15 4.36
N ARG A 118 -13.03 -17.34 4.48
CA ARG A 118 -11.73 -17.63 3.88
C ARG A 118 -11.77 -17.79 2.36
N SER A 119 -12.79 -18.43 1.80
CA SER A 119 -12.85 -18.70 0.36
C SER A 119 -13.65 -17.67 -0.42
N SER A 120 -13.28 -17.42 -1.68
CA SER A 120 -14.02 -16.53 -2.58
C SER A 120 -15.50 -16.94 -2.73
N THR A 121 -15.78 -18.25 -2.83
CA THR A 121 -17.14 -18.78 -2.87
C THR A 121 -17.95 -18.47 -1.63
N SER A 122 -17.34 -18.49 -0.44
CA SER A 122 -18.04 -18.15 0.80
C SER A 122 -18.17 -16.64 0.99
N GLN A 123 -17.19 -15.86 0.54
CA GLN A 123 -17.25 -14.39 0.55
C GLN A 123 -18.38 -13.87 -0.34
N SER A 124 -18.58 -14.46 -1.52
CA SER A 124 -19.66 -14.06 -2.44
C SER A 124 -21.07 -14.21 -1.87
N LYS A 125 -21.22 -14.95 -0.77
CA LYS A 125 -22.50 -15.16 -0.07
C LYS A 125 -22.71 -14.25 1.14
N GLN A 126 -21.72 -13.42 1.49
CA GLN A 126 -21.78 -12.57 2.70
C GLN A 126 -22.33 -11.18 2.42
N GLY A 127 -22.16 -10.67 1.21
CA GLY A 127 -22.60 -9.33 0.84
C GLY A 127 -23.97 -9.33 0.15
N THR A 128 -24.37 -8.13 -0.26
CA THR A 128 -25.54 -7.90 -1.12
C THR A 128 -25.09 -7.78 -2.55
N ALA A 129 -25.73 -8.49 -3.46
CA ALA A 129 -25.46 -8.34 -4.90
C ALA A 129 -25.96 -6.98 -5.39
N ILE A 130 -25.11 -6.29 -6.13
CA ILE A 130 -25.40 -5.01 -6.77
C ILE A 130 -25.16 -5.12 -8.27
N SER A 131 -25.76 -4.20 -9.06
CA SER A 131 -25.49 -4.08 -10.48
C SER A 131 -24.17 -3.32 -10.72
N ALA A 132 -23.61 -3.47 -11.93
CA ALA A 132 -22.34 -2.86 -12.28
C ALA A 132 -22.34 -1.33 -12.22
N ASP A 133 -23.48 -0.70 -12.49
CA ASP A 133 -23.69 0.74 -12.42
C ASP A 133 -23.75 1.29 -10.98
N GLN A 134 -23.98 0.42 -10.00
CA GLN A 134 -23.99 0.76 -8.57
C GLN A 134 -22.66 0.50 -7.88
N MET A 135 -21.68 -0.04 -8.60
CA MET A 135 -20.40 -0.45 -8.06
C MET A 135 -19.59 0.75 -7.56
N GLN A 136 -19.08 0.65 -6.34
CA GLN A 136 -18.28 1.69 -5.68
C GLN A 136 -16.90 1.13 -5.27
N PRO A 137 -15.88 1.99 -5.16
CA PRO A 137 -14.58 1.57 -4.63
C PRO A 137 -14.71 0.81 -3.30
N GLY A 138 -13.97 -0.28 -3.15
CA GLY A 138 -14.04 -1.19 -2.01
C GLY A 138 -15.04 -2.35 -2.19
N ASP A 139 -15.90 -2.34 -3.20
CA ASP A 139 -16.79 -3.47 -3.49
C ASP A 139 -16.00 -4.66 -4.05
N LEU A 140 -16.50 -5.87 -3.81
CA LEU A 140 -15.84 -7.10 -4.24
C LEU A 140 -16.48 -7.64 -5.52
N ILE A 141 -15.65 -7.93 -6.49
CA ILE A 141 -16.05 -8.55 -7.76
C ILE A 141 -15.63 -10.02 -7.72
N PHE A 142 -16.60 -10.90 -7.95
CA PHE A 142 -16.40 -12.34 -7.95
C PHE A 142 -16.43 -12.88 -9.37
N TYR A 143 -15.39 -13.62 -9.72
CA TYR A 143 -15.26 -14.25 -11.03
C TYR A 143 -15.48 -15.75 -10.90
N GLY A 144 -16.09 -16.33 -11.93
CA GLY A 144 -16.36 -17.74 -11.96
C GLY A 144 -16.71 -18.25 -13.34
N SER A 145 -16.84 -19.56 -13.43
CA SER A 145 -17.33 -20.26 -14.62
C SER A 145 -18.50 -21.13 -14.21
N GLY A 146 -19.06 -21.92 -15.14
CA GLY A 146 -20.13 -22.88 -14.83
C GLY A 146 -19.82 -23.86 -13.68
N ARG A 147 -18.59 -23.88 -13.19
CA ARG A 147 -18.16 -24.67 -12.01
C ARG A 147 -18.22 -23.89 -10.69
N GLY A 148 -18.63 -22.63 -10.70
CA GLY A 148 -18.73 -21.76 -9.53
C GLY A 148 -17.67 -20.66 -9.46
N ILE A 149 -17.67 -19.91 -8.33
CA ILE A 149 -16.73 -18.82 -8.05
C ILE A 149 -15.35 -19.40 -7.74
N ASN A 150 -14.33 -18.88 -8.43
CA ASN A 150 -12.94 -19.29 -8.26
C ASN A 150 -11.96 -18.13 -7.98
N HIS A 151 -12.39 -16.88 -8.17
CA HIS A 151 -11.56 -15.71 -7.95
C HIS A 151 -12.36 -14.55 -7.36
N VAL A 152 -11.65 -13.62 -6.71
CA VAL A 152 -12.22 -12.38 -6.17
C VAL A 152 -11.20 -11.24 -6.31
N ALA A 153 -11.70 -10.06 -6.63
CA ALA A 153 -10.94 -8.81 -6.68
C ALA A 153 -11.70 -7.70 -5.95
N MET A 154 -11.01 -6.65 -5.55
CA MET A 154 -11.61 -5.43 -5.01
C MET A 154 -11.65 -4.36 -6.10
N TYR A 155 -12.80 -3.76 -6.32
CA TYR A 155 -12.94 -2.62 -7.21
C TYR A 155 -12.32 -1.37 -6.58
N ILE A 156 -11.53 -0.64 -7.36
CA ILE A 156 -10.81 0.56 -6.89
C ILE A 156 -11.23 1.84 -7.60
N GLY A 157 -12.28 1.78 -8.43
CA GLY A 157 -12.75 2.90 -9.24
C GLY A 157 -12.22 2.83 -10.68
N ASP A 158 -12.76 3.67 -11.55
CA ASP A 158 -12.32 3.87 -12.95
C ASP A 158 -12.20 2.58 -13.77
N GLY A 159 -13.06 1.60 -13.51
CA GLY A 159 -13.03 0.30 -14.18
C GLY A 159 -11.84 -0.59 -13.81
N LYS A 160 -11.15 -0.27 -12.71
CA LYS A 160 -9.94 -0.99 -12.25
C LYS A 160 -10.23 -1.83 -11.01
N VAL A 161 -9.41 -2.85 -10.83
CA VAL A 161 -9.45 -3.72 -9.65
C VAL A 161 -8.04 -3.94 -9.09
N VAL A 162 -7.97 -4.25 -7.79
CA VAL A 162 -6.78 -4.79 -7.15
C VAL A 162 -7.07 -6.21 -6.66
N HIS A 163 -6.15 -7.13 -6.92
CA HIS A 163 -6.29 -8.53 -6.54
C HIS A 163 -4.94 -9.24 -6.40
N ALA A 164 -4.92 -10.32 -5.65
CA ALA A 164 -3.77 -11.23 -5.66
C ALA A 164 -4.01 -12.33 -6.70
N SER A 165 -3.11 -12.43 -7.66
CA SER A 165 -3.22 -13.33 -8.81
C SER A 165 -1.84 -13.86 -9.21
N THR A 166 -1.81 -14.91 -10.01
CA THR A 166 -0.63 -15.35 -10.74
C THR A 166 -0.73 -14.87 -12.19
N GLU A 167 0.37 -14.88 -12.94
CA GLU A 167 0.39 -14.52 -14.37
C GLU A 167 -0.54 -15.39 -15.24
N ARG A 168 -1.17 -16.42 -14.66
CA ARG A 168 -2.03 -17.40 -15.34
C ARG A 168 -3.51 -17.32 -14.95
N THR A 169 -3.88 -16.34 -14.14
CA THR A 169 -5.30 -16.12 -13.72
C THR A 169 -5.84 -14.83 -14.26
#